data_6dc7ba51f99991185ba480d913bba704
#
_entry.id   6dc7ba51f99991185ba480d913bba704
#
_cell.length_a   1.000
_cell.length_b   1.000
_cell.length_c   1.000
_cell.angle_alpha   90.00
_cell.angle_beta   90.00
_cell.angle_gamma   90.00
#
_symmetry.space_group_name_H-M   'P 1'
#
loop_
_entity.id
_entity.type
_entity.pdbx_description
1 polymer ?
#
loop_
_entity_poly.entity_id
_entity_poly.type
_entity_poly.pdbx_seq_one_letter_code
_entity_poly.pdbx_strand_id
1 'polypeptide(L)'
;MSEAEAYLAAIADPRRRAEAERLDAIFREVTGFAPKLWSGRMIGYGAYDYTYESGHSGTALATGFAVAPRQITLYIMPGYRPFPEITARLGKHRRGKACLYLARLENADEQALRDLIRAGLDDLAARWTIRPA
;
A
#
# COMPACT_ATOMS: atom_id res chain seq x y z
N MET A 1 4.46 20.50 -5.24
CA MET A 1 4.58 19.31 -4.37
C MET A 1 3.22 19.00 -3.78
N SER A 2 2.77 17.77 -3.91
CA SER A 2 1.48 17.34 -3.35
C SER A 2 1.57 17.17 -1.83
N GLU A 3 0.41 17.05 -1.17
CA GLU A 3 0.38 16.76 0.27
C GLU A 3 1.14 15.47 0.60
N ALA A 4 0.96 14.44 -0.23
CA ALA A 4 1.65 13.17 -0.03
C ALA A 4 3.17 13.34 -0.14
N GLU A 5 3.63 14.04 -1.16
CA GLU A 5 5.06 14.29 -1.34
C GLU A 5 5.64 15.12 -0.20
N ALA A 6 4.90 16.12 0.26
CA ALA A 6 5.33 16.93 1.40
C ALA A 6 5.39 16.10 2.68
N TYR A 7 4.42 15.21 2.89
CA TYR A 7 4.41 14.30 4.04
C TYR A 7 5.64 13.39 4.04
N LEU A 8 5.96 12.80 2.90
CA LEU A 8 7.14 11.93 2.76
C LEU A 8 8.43 12.68 3.04
N ALA A 9 8.57 13.88 2.50
CA ALA A 9 9.75 14.70 2.69
C ALA A 9 9.94 15.14 4.14
N ALA A 10 8.86 15.22 4.91
CA ALA A 10 8.87 15.65 6.29
C ALA A 10 9.17 14.54 7.31
N ILE A 11 9.33 13.29 6.86
CA ILE A 11 9.67 12.18 7.76
C ILE A 11 11.05 12.47 8.37
N ALA A 12 11.11 12.59 9.71
CA ALA A 12 12.31 13.04 10.41
C ALA A 12 13.43 12.03 10.39
N ASP A 13 13.13 10.74 10.61
CA ASP A 13 14.13 9.69 10.58
C ASP A 13 14.64 9.48 9.16
N PRO A 14 15.93 9.71 8.89
CA PRO A 14 16.48 9.58 7.53
C PRO A 14 16.31 8.18 6.94
N ARG A 15 16.39 7.14 7.77
CA ARG A 15 16.26 5.77 7.33
C ARG A 15 14.82 5.48 6.93
N ARG A 16 13.85 5.90 7.75
CA ARG A 16 12.43 5.76 7.43
C ARG A 16 12.04 6.58 6.22
N ARG A 17 12.60 7.76 6.10
CA ARG A 17 12.36 8.62 4.92
C ARG A 17 12.86 7.93 3.65
N ALA A 18 14.06 7.35 3.67
CA ALA A 18 14.59 6.62 2.52
C ALA A 18 13.73 5.41 2.15
N GLU A 19 13.25 4.67 3.15
CA GLU A 19 12.33 3.55 2.92
C GLU A 19 11.02 4.03 2.30
N ALA A 20 10.46 5.12 2.80
CA ALA A 20 9.23 5.69 2.28
C ALA A 20 9.39 6.19 0.83
N GLU A 21 10.51 6.81 0.52
CA GLU A 21 10.82 7.27 -0.84
C GLU A 21 10.95 6.09 -1.80
N ARG A 22 11.59 5.01 -1.36
CA ARG A 22 11.70 3.80 -2.17
C ARG A 22 10.35 3.13 -2.39
N LEU A 23 9.53 3.05 -1.36
CA LEU A 23 8.17 2.51 -1.48
C LEU A 23 7.33 3.34 -2.44
N ASP A 24 7.41 4.67 -2.35
CA ASP A 24 6.71 5.55 -3.27
C ASP A 24 7.09 5.25 -4.72
N ALA A 25 8.38 5.08 -5.01
CA ALA A 25 8.83 4.75 -6.35
C ALA A 25 8.26 3.41 -6.82
N ILE A 26 8.28 2.39 -5.97
CA ILE A 26 7.75 1.06 -6.29
C ILE A 26 6.25 1.13 -6.58
N PHE A 27 5.47 1.77 -5.72
CA PHE A 27 4.02 1.88 -5.91
C PHE A 27 3.67 2.67 -7.16
N ARG A 28 4.36 3.78 -7.45
CA ARG A 28 4.13 4.54 -8.70
C ARG A 28 4.40 3.69 -9.93
N GLU A 29 5.50 2.95 -9.91
CA GLU A 29 5.89 2.10 -11.05
C GLU A 29 4.91 0.97 -11.30
N VAL A 30 4.46 0.31 -10.23
CA VAL A 30 3.54 -0.84 -10.35
C VAL A 30 2.13 -0.40 -10.67
N THR A 31 1.63 0.65 -10.03
CA THR A 31 0.22 1.05 -10.16
C THR A 31 -0.01 2.04 -11.29
N GLY A 32 0.96 2.86 -11.61
CA GLY A 32 0.80 3.97 -12.56
C GLY A 32 0.06 5.17 -11.98
N PHE A 33 -0.29 5.14 -10.69
CA PHE A 33 -1.00 6.23 -10.02
C PHE A 33 -0.05 7.13 -9.23
N ALA A 34 -0.44 8.39 -9.07
CA ALA A 34 0.25 9.32 -8.19
C ALA A 34 -0.18 9.08 -6.74
N PRO A 35 0.69 9.38 -5.76
CA PRO A 35 0.34 9.21 -4.36
C PRO A 35 -0.67 10.24 -3.88
N LYS A 36 -1.51 9.84 -2.94
CA LYS A 36 -2.42 10.71 -2.22
C LYS A 36 -2.34 10.40 -0.73
N LEU A 37 -2.35 11.45 0.08
CA LEU A 37 -2.35 11.30 1.54
C LEU A 37 -3.78 11.03 2.02
N TRP A 38 -3.95 9.93 2.77
CA TRP A 38 -5.23 9.52 3.35
C TRP A 38 -5.11 9.54 4.87
N SER A 39 -6.11 10.10 5.54
CA SER A 39 -6.18 10.14 7.00
C SER A 39 -4.91 10.72 7.66
N GLY A 40 -4.19 11.57 6.93
CA GLY A 40 -3.00 12.25 7.43
C GLY A 40 -1.75 11.39 7.59
N ARG A 41 -1.80 10.10 7.27
CA ARG A 41 -0.65 9.21 7.49
C ARG A 41 -0.50 8.06 6.48
N MET A 42 -1.52 7.78 5.69
CA MET A 42 -1.46 6.69 4.71
C MET A 42 -1.18 7.26 3.33
N ILE A 43 -0.23 6.67 2.63
CA ILE A 43 0.07 7.05 1.25
C ILE A 43 -0.62 6.03 0.35
N GLY A 44 -1.64 6.47 -0.39
CA GLY A 44 -2.44 5.62 -1.23
C GLY A 44 -2.25 5.88 -2.71
N TYR A 45 -2.51 4.84 -3.51
CA TYR A 45 -2.36 4.87 -4.97
C TYR A 45 -3.64 4.31 -5.58
N GLY A 46 -4.39 5.21 -6.26
CA GLY A 46 -5.70 4.88 -6.74
C GLY A 46 -6.75 4.87 -5.64
N ALA A 47 -8.00 4.87 -6.04
CA ALA A 47 -9.13 4.85 -5.12
C ALA A 47 -10.24 4.00 -5.71
N TYR A 48 -11.11 3.50 -4.86
CA TYR A 48 -12.33 2.83 -5.29
C TYR A 48 -13.49 3.21 -4.38
N ASP A 49 -14.68 3.22 -4.96
CA ASP A 49 -15.92 3.46 -4.23
C ASP A 49 -16.60 2.11 -4.02
N TYR A 50 -16.92 1.79 -2.77
CA TYR A 50 -17.53 0.50 -2.44
C TYR A 50 -18.95 0.71 -1.91
N THR A 51 -19.80 -0.29 -2.14
CA THR A 51 -21.14 -0.33 -1.59
C THR A 51 -21.41 -1.79 -1.20
N TYR A 52 -21.68 -2.01 0.09
CA TYR A 52 -22.01 -3.34 0.61
C TYR A 52 -23.50 -3.60 0.50
N GLU A 53 -23.89 -4.88 0.60
CA GLU A 53 -25.30 -5.28 0.60
C GLU A 53 -26.10 -4.59 1.69
N SER A 54 -25.46 -4.27 2.81
CA SER A 54 -26.09 -3.54 3.91
C SER A 54 -26.44 -2.08 3.56
N GLY A 55 -26.00 -1.60 2.39
CA GLY A 55 -26.16 -0.21 1.98
C GLY A 55 -25.04 0.71 2.45
N HIS A 56 -24.11 0.20 3.25
CA HIS A 56 -22.94 0.98 3.67
C HIS A 56 -22.01 1.21 2.48
N SER A 57 -21.62 2.45 2.25
CA SER A 57 -20.75 2.82 1.15
C SER A 57 -19.66 3.77 1.60
N GLY A 58 -18.61 3.89 0.81
CA GLY A 58 -17.50 4.81 1.07
C GLY A 58 -16.47 4.77 -0.03
N THR A 59 -15.39 5.47 0.20
CA THR A 59 -14.25 5.54 -0.71
C THR A 59 -12.99 5.18 0.08
N ALA A 60 -12.14 4.36 -0.51
CA ALA A 60 -10.89 3.94 0.12
C ALA A 60 -9.75 3.96 -0.89
N LEU A 61 -8.52 3.97 -0.38
CA LEU A 61 -7.35 3.79 -1.23
C LEU A 61 -7.35 2.39 -1.83
N ALA A 62 -6.88 2.25 -3.06
CA ALA A 62 -6.82 0.95 -3.73
C ALA A 62 -5.64 0.11 -3.24
N THR A 63 -4.51 0.75 -3.00
CA THR A 63 -3.32 0.12 -2.40
C THR A 63 -2.45 1.23 -1.83
N GLY A 64 -1.51 0.89 -0.96
CA GLY A 64 -0.65 1.91 -0.38
C GLY A 64 0.17 1.43 0.78
N PHE A 65 0.75 2.38 1.51
CA PHE A 65 1.59 2.07 2.66
C PHE A 65 1.55 3.19 3.69
N ALA A 66 2.03 2.88 4.88
CA ALA A 66 2.33 3.86 5.92
C ALA A 66 3.67 3.51 6.54
N VAL A 67 4.44 4.52 6.91
CA VAL A 67 5.73 4.33 7.57
C VAL A 67 5.67 4.95 8.96
N ALA A 68 5.73 4.09 9.96
CA ALA A 68 5.75 4.50 11.37
C ALA A 68 7.16 4.28 11.95
N PRO A 69 7.46 4.83 13.15
CA PRO A 69 8.80 4.67 13.73
C PRO A 69 9.25 3.22 13.89
N ARG A 70 8.31 2.29 14.15
CA ARG A 70 8.65 0.89 14.45
C ARG A 70 8.33 -0.09 13.34
N GLN A 71 7.54 0.31 12.36
CA GLN A 71 7.14 -0.63 11.30
C GLN A 71 6.65 0.09 10.06
N ILE A 72 6.68 -0.65 8.97
CA ILE A 72 6.07 -0.27 7.70
C ILE A 72 4.79 -1.08 7.57
N THR A 73 3.69 -0.43 7.22
CA THR A 73 2.42 -1.10 6.95
C THR A 73 2.14 -1.02 5.45
N LEU A 74 1.83 -2.17 4.85
CA LEU A 74 1.42 -2.26 3.45
C LEU A 74 -0.07 -2.55 3.43
N TYR A 75 -0.82 -1.79 2.66
CA TYR A 75 -2.28 -1.96 2.52
C TYR A 75 -2.54 -2.69 1.21
N ILE A 76 -2.89 -3.99 1.31
CA ILE A 76 -3.16 -4.84 0.17
C ILE A 76 -4.64 -5.18 0.19
N MET A 77 -5.40 -4.43 -0.56
CA MET A 77 -6.84 -4.60 -0.64
C MET A 77 -7.19 -5.58 -1.77
N PRO A 78 -8.19 -6.42 -1.60
CA PRO A 78 -9.12 -6.50 -0.49
C PRO A 78 -8.60 -7.20 0.76
N GLY A 79 -7.36 -7.68 0.79
CA GLY A 79 -6.70 -8.16 1.99
C GLY A 79 -7.12 -9.55 2.48
N TYR A 80 -8.21 -10.09 1.97
CA TYR A 80 -8.73 -11.38 2.42
C TYR A 80 -8.21 -12.56 1.61
N ARG A 81 -7.48 -12.28 0.55
CA ARG A 81 -6.81 -13.29 -0.25
C ARG A 81 -5.35 -13.31 0.16
N PRO A 82 -4.86 -14.45 0.65
CA PRO A 82 -3.51 -14.48 1.21
C PRO A 82 -2.37 -14.46 0.18
N PHE A 83 -2.62 -14.71 -1.09
CA PHE A 83 -1.58 -14.81 -2.12
C PHE A 83 -0.36 -15.60 -1.60
N PRO A 84 -0.54 -16.86 -1.17
CA PRO A 84 0.49 -17.56 -0.41
C PRO A 84 1.82 -17.74 -1.15
N GLU A 85 1.80 -17.90 -2.46
CA GLU A 85 3.01 -18.02 -3.25
C GLU A 85 3.86 -16.75 -3.21
N ILE A 86 3.19 -15.60 -3.23
CA ILE A 86 3.86 -14.30 -3.21
C ILE A 86 4.36 -13.99 -1.81
N THR A 87 3.52 -14.17 -0.79
CA THR A 87 3.92 -13.87 0.59
C THR A 87 5.02 -14.80 1.08
N ALA A 88 5.09 -16.03 0.55
CA ALA A 88 6.18 -16.95 0.88
C ALA A 88 7.54 -16.43 0.39
N ARG A 89 7.56 -15.64 -0.68
CA ARG A 89 8.79 -15.04 -1.23
C ARG A 89 9.12 -13.67 -0.65
N LEU A 90 8.13 -13.05 0.04
CA LEU A 90 8.25 -11.66 0.48
C LEU A 90 9.35 -11.45 1.53
N GLY A 91 9.55 -12.42 2.40
CA GLY A 91 10.45 -12.29 3.52
C GLY A 91 9.70 -12.17 4.84
N LYS A 92 10.42 -11.82 5.90
CA LYS A 92 9.84 -11.75 7.24
C LYS A 92 8.80 -10.65 7.36
N HIS A 93 7.58 -11.01 7.72
CA HIS A 93 6.47 -10.09 7.88
C HIS A 93 5.44 -10.64 8.84
N ARG A 94 4.52 -9.76 9.29
CA ARG A 94 3.32 -10.16 10.02
C ARG A 94 2.11 -9.76 9.18
N ARG A 95 0.98 -10.42 9.38
CA ARG A 95 -0.23 -10.15 8.63
C ARG A 95 -1.39 -9.75 9.53
N GLY A 96 -2.13 -8.71 9.09
CA GLY A 96 -3.47 -8.41 9.57
C GLY A 96 -4.48 -8.76 8.47
N LYS A 97 -5.70 -8.25 8.55
CA LYS A 97 -6.73 -8.53 7.55
C LYS A 97 -6.41 -7.98 6.16
N ALA A 98 -6.14 -6.69 6.08
CA ALA A 98 -5.81 -6.01 4.82
C ALA A 98 -4.42 -5.40 4.88
N CYS A 99 -3.63 -5.75 5.88
CA CYS A 99 -2.34 -5.13 6.14
C CYS A 99 -1.24 -6.18 6.25
N LEU A 100 -0.06 -5.81 5.77
CA LEU A 100 1.15 -6.56 5.99
C LEU A 100 2.12 -5.64 6.70
N TYR A 101 2.86 -6.16 7.66
CA TYR A 101 3.76 -5.37 8.49
C TYR A 101 5.20 -5.84 8.32
N LEU A 102 6.08 -4.88 8.02
CA LEU A 102 7.51 -5.11 7.90
C LEU A 102 8.23 -4.26 8.95
N ALA A 103 9.21 -4.85 9.63
CA ALA A 103 10.05 -4.06 10.53
C ALA A 103 10.97 -3.15 9.73
N ARG A 104 11.48 -3.62 8.59
CA ARG A 104 12.38 -2.90 7.70
C ARG A 104 12.06 -3.25 6.25
N LEU A 105 12.20 -2.27 5.36
CA LEU A 105 12.01 -2.52 3.93
C LEU A 105 13.03 -3.54 3.39
N GLU A 106 14.25 -3.50 3.89
CA GLU A 106 15.30 -4.43 3.47
C GLU A 106 14.97 -5.89 3.76
N ASN A 107 14.01 -6.16 4.66
CA ASN A 107 13.55 -7.53 4.94
C ASN A 107 12.66 -8.08 3.82
N ALA A 108 12.20 -7.24 2.92
CA ALA A 108 11.30 -7.65 1.85
C ALA A 108 12.06 -7.89 0.56
N ASP A 109 11.68 -8.95 -0.15
CA ASP A 109 12.10 -9.16 -1.53
C ASP A 109 11.33 -8.18 -2.40
N GLU A 110 12.04 -7.30 -3.10
CA GLU A 110 11.41 -6.24 -3.88
C GLU A 110 10.52 -6.78 -5.00
N GLN A 111 10.95 -7.84 -5.69
CA GLN A 111 10.12 -8.41 -6.76
C GLN A 111 8.84 -9.01 -6.20
N ALA A 112 8.92 -9.72 -5.06
CA ALA A 112 7.74 -10.26 -4.40
C ALA A 112 6.81 -9.13 -3.94
N LEU A 113 7.36 -8.02 -3.46
CA LEU A 113 6.57 -6.85 -3.08
C LEU A 113 5.83 -6.28 -4.29
N ARG A 114 6.51 -6.13 -5.43
CA ARG A 114 5.90 -5.65 -6.67
C ARG A 114 4.78 -6.58 -7.13
N ASP A 115 5.03 -7.88 -7.09
CA ASP A 115 4.03 -8.88 -7.46
C ASP A 115 2.82 -8.84 -6.54
N LEU A 116 3.04 -8.61 -5.25
CA LEU A 116 1.96 -8.53 -4.26
C LEU A 116 1.08 -7.30 -4.50
N ILE A 117 1.68 -6.15 -4.77
CA ILE A 117 0.95 -4.93 -5.09
C ILE A 117 0.09 -5.15 -6.33
N ARG A 118 0.66 -5.74 -7.37
CA ARG A 118 -0.05 -6.01 -8.62
C ARG A 118 -1.18 -7.01 -8.41
N ALA A 119 -0.92 -8.10 -7.70
CA ALA A 119 -1.92 -9.13 -7.46
C ALA A 119 -3.10 -8.59 -6.65
N GLY A 120 -2.83 -7.80 -5.61
CA GLY A 120 -3.87 -7.17 -4.80
C GLY A 120 -4.70 -6.19 -5.60
N LEU A 121 -4.04 -5.37 -6.40
CA LEU A 121 -4.72 -4.37 -7.24
C LEU A 121 -5.61 -5.04 -8.30
N ASP A 122 -5.11 -6.09 -8.94
CA ASP A 122 -5.87 -6.83 -9.96
C ASP A 122 -7.08 -7.54 -9.34
N ASP A 123 -6.92 -8.12 -8.16
CA ASP A 123 -8.02 -8.77 -7.45
C ASP A 123 -9.09 -7.75 -7.04
N LEU A 124 -8.67 -6.58 -6.58
CA LEU A 124 -9.59 -5.50 -6.25
C LEU A 124 -10.34 -5.00 -7.49
N ALA A 125 -9.63 -4.85 -8.61
CA ALA A 125 -10.20 -4.39 -9.87
C ALA A 125 -11.24 -5.35 -10.44
N ALA A 126 -11.17 -6.62 -10.08
CA ALA A 126 -12.17 -7.62 -10.47
C ALA A 126 -13.51 -7.41 -9.77
N ARG A 127 -13.52 -6.66 -8.66
CA ARG A 127 -14.74 -6.41 -7.86
C ARG A 127 -15.23 -4.98 -7.94
N TRP A 128 -14.32 -4.02 -8.02
CA TRP A 128 -14.63 -2.61 -7.97
C TRP A 128 -13.86 -1.86 -9.05
N THR A 129 -14.41 -0.75 -9.52
CA THR A 129 -13.69 0.11 -10.46
C THR A 129 -12.65 0.92 -9.69
N ILE A 130 -11.39 0.81 -10.11
CA ILE A 130 -10.30 1.57 -9.53
C ILE A 130 -10.05 2.82 -10.39
N ARG A 131 -9.92 3.96 -9.74
CA ARG A 131 -9.70 5.25 -10.40
C ARG A 131 -8.52 5.99 -9.76
N PRO A 132 -7.93 6.96 -10.48
CA PRO A 132 -6.96 7.85 -9.85
C PRO A 132 -7.62 8.61 -8.68
N ALA A 133 -6.85 8.93 -7.69
CA ALA A 133 -7.36 9.65 -6.52
C ALA A 133 -7.02 11.13 -6.56
#